data_f60bba38b3cf3241b23ed55e99eeab66
#
_entry.id   f60bba38b3cf3241b23ed55e99eeab66
#
_cell.length_a   1.000
_cell.length_b   1.000
_cell.length_c   1.000
_cell.angle_alpha   90.00
_cell.angle_beta   90.00
_cell.angle_gamma   90.00
#
_symmetry.space_group_name_H-M   'P 1'
#
loop_
_entity.id
_entity.type
_entity.pdbx_description
1 polymer ?
#
loop_
_entity_poly.entity_id
_entity_poly.type
_entity_poly.pdbx_seq_one_letter_code
_entity_poly.pdbx_strand_id
1 'polypeptide(L)'
;MKIFPSAFEGQAIRRLYDEATETWWFSVIDIVQVLTGSDNARDYWFKMKLRVKTEDGAELSTDCRQFKLPAADGKQRLTDCATAESLLRIVQSIPSPKAEPIKRWLAKVGYERMQEIADPAQALDRARQTWQQQGRSEKWIQQRMGGQETRNKLTDYWSEHGVEKGREYAILTNLIHQTWSGLSVAEHKEAKGLSSHNLRDHMSEAELIFTALAELSTRQIAERQQATGMAENATAAKAGGRIAKNARQQLEDQTGHSVVTAANYLPPPDASSSPLPPARRSRSTKKKP
;
A
#
# COMPACT_ATOMS: atom_id res chain seq x y z
N MET A 1 -9.98 -13.94 -5.65
CA MET A 1 -9.59 -12.78 -6.46
C MET A 1 -10.73 -11.80 -6.48
N LYS A 2 -10.58 -10.61 -5.90
CA LYS A 2 -11.65 -9.60 -5.78
C LYS A 2 -11.46 -8.53 -6.86
N ILE A 3 -12.51 -8.23 -7.62
CA ILE A 3 -12.50 -7.19 -8.66
C ILE A 3 -13.09 -5.92 -8.05
N PHE A 4 -12.32 -4.84 -8.07
CA PHE A 4 -12.74 -3.55 -7.53
C PHE A 4 -12.67 -2.48 -8.64
N PRO A 5 -13.73 -1.71 -8.86
CA PRO A 5 -13.64 -0.52 -9.70
C PRO A 5 -12.78 0.55 -9.02
N SER A 6 -11.95 1.23 -9.79
CA SER A 6 -11.23 2.44 -9.39
C SER A 6 -11.56 3.54 -10.38
N ALA A 7 -11.68 4.77 -9.93
CA ALA A 7 -11.93 5.90 -10.83
C ALA A 7 -10.61 6.59 -11.19
N PHE A 8 -10.45 6.88 -12.48
CA PHE A 8 -9.39 7.74 -12.99
C PHE A 8 -10.03 8.74 -13.96
N GLU A 9 -9.88 10.01 -13.72
CA GLU A 9 -10.59 11.11 -14.46
C GLU A 9 -12.11 10.88 -14.58
N GLY A 10 -12.73 10.40 -13.51
CA GLY A 10 -14.17 10.13 -13.47
C GLY A 10 -14.62 8.86 -14.20
N GLN A 11 -13.71 8.12 -14.82
CA GLN A 11 -14.01 6.85 -15.47
C GLN A 11 -13.58 5.65 -14.63
N ALA A 12 -14.41 4.61 -14.61
CA ALA A 12 -14.14 3.40 -13.84
C ALA A 12 -13.06 2.57 -14.54
N ILE A 13 -11.96 2.31 -13.82
CA ILE A 13 -10.90 1.39 -14.24
C ILE A 13 -11.11 0.06 -13.54
N ARG A 14 -11.27 -1.02 -14.30
CA ARG A 14 -11.35 -2.37 -13.74
C ARG A 14 -9.99 -2.79 -13.21
N ARG A 15 -9.97 -3.30 -12.00
CA ARG A 15 -8.77 -3.81 -11.35
C ARG A 15 -9.07 -5.05 -10.54
N LEU A 16 -8.06 -5.85 -10.29
CA LEU A 16 -8.14 -7.03 -9.45
C LEU A 16 -6.93 -7.09 -8.51
N TYR A 17 -7.12 -7.68 -7.36
CA TYR A 17 -6.07 -7.92 -6.39
C TYR A 17 -5.70 -9.40 -6.38
N ASP A 18 -4.43 -9.69 -6.55
CA ASP A 18 -3.87 -11.03 -6.42
C ASP A 18 -3.30 -11.17 -5.00
N GLU A 19 -4.00 -11.94 -4.17
CA GLU A 19 -3.63 -12.15 -2.77
C GLU A 19 -2.33 -12.97 -2.62
N ALA A 20 -2.01 -13.81 -3.60
CA ALA A 20 -0.81 -14.64 -3.54
C ALA A 20 0.48 -13.83 -3.76
N THR A 21 0.42 -12.79 -4.57
CA THR A 21 1.55 -11.91 -4.88
C THR A 21 1.40 -10.53 -4.25
N GLU A 22 0.32 -10.29 -3.50
CA GLU A 22 -0.06 -8.99 -2.92
C GLU A 22 -0.03 -7.84 -3.93
N THR A 23 -0.43 -8.12 -5.20
CA THR A 23 -0.26 -7.21 -6.33
C THR A 23 -1.59 -6.80 -6.92
N TRP A 24 -1.75 -5.50 -7.19
CA TRP A 24 -2.86 -4.96 -7.97
C TRP A 24 -2.58 -5.05 -9.47
N TRP A 25 -3.56 -5.56 -10.21
CA TRP A 25 -3.58 -5.64 -11.67
C TRP A 25 -4.70 -4.76 -12.21
N PHE A 26 -4.40 -3.92 -13.19
CA PHE A 26 -5.31 -2.95 -13.77
C PHE A 26 -5.54 -3.26 -15.24
N SER A 27 -6.76 -3.06 -15.73
CA SER A 27 -7.10 -3.21 -17.15
C SER A 27 -6.36 -2.18 -18.00
N VAL A 28 -5.47 -2.63 -18.87
CA VAL A 28 -4.71 -1.77 -19.80
C VAL A 28 -5.66 -1.07 -20.77
N ILE A 29 -6.70 -1.77 -21.24
CA ILE A 29 -7.67 -1.24 -22.20
C ILE A 29 -8.44 -0.06 -21.60
N ASP A 30 -8.82 -0.15 -20.31
CA ASP A 30 -9.55 0.95 -19.65
C ASP A 30 -8.66 2.20 -19.52
N ILE A 31 -7.39 2.02 -19.14
CA ILE A 31 -6.42 3.13 -19.08
C ILE A 31 -6.18 3.74 -20.46
N VAL A 32 -6.00 2.93 -21.49
CA VAL A 32 -5.85 3.39 -22.87
C VAL A 32 -7.08 4.19 -23.32
N GLN A 33 -8.29 3.71 -23.00
CA GLN A 33 -9.54 4.39 -23.34
C GLN A 33 -9.62 5.78 -22.68
N VAL A 34 -9.32 5.86 -21.40
CA VAL A 34 -9.34 7.15 -20.66
C VAL A 34 -8.34 8.13 -21.25
N LEU A 35 -7.10 7.68 -21.48
CA LEU A 35 -6.02 8.55 -21.91
C LEU A 35 -6.08 8.95 -23.40
N THR A 36 -6.72 8.14 -24.24
CA THR A 36 -6.81 8.45 -25.67
C THR A 36 -8.18 8.96 -26.09
N GLY A 37 -9.24 8.64 -25.32
CA GLY A 37 -10.62 8.87 -25.72
C GLY A 37 -11.05 8.01 -26.92
N SER A 38 -10.32 6.93 -27.22
CA SER A 38 -10.59 6.10 -28.39
C SER A 38 -11.86 5.25 -28.19
N ASP A 39 -12.75 5.24 -29.17
CA ASP A 39 -13.93 4.36 -29.18
C ASP A 39 -13.56 2.89 -29.29
N ASN A 40 -12.37 2.57 -29.82
CA ASN A 40 -11.83 1.24 -29.90
C ASN A 40 -10.45 1.13 -29.23
N ALA A 41 -10.45 1.20 -27.92
CA ALA A 41 -9.22 1.13 -27.10
C ALA A 41 -8.46 -0.21 -27.26
N ARG A 42 -9.17 -1.29 -27.62
CA ARG A 42 -8.55 -2.61 -27.85
C ARG A 42 -7.69 -2.60 -29.12
N ASP A 43 -8.21 -2.06 -30.22
CA ASP A 43 -7.46 -1.92 -31.46
C ASP A 43 -6.28 -0.95 -31.30
N TYR A 44 -6.54 0.18 -30.60
CA TYR A 44 -5.48 1.12 -30.26
C TYR A 44 -4.33 0.45 -29.49
N TRP A 45 -4.64 -0.33 -28.45
CA TRP A 45 -3.66 -1.07 -27.68
C TRP A 45 -2.88 -2.07 -28.55
N PHE A 46 -3.57 -2.80 -29.41
CA PHE A 46 -2.92 -3.73 -30.34
C PHE A 46 -1.92 -3.02 -31.25
N LYS A 47 -2.33 -1.92 -31.90
CA LYS A 47 -1.47 -1.12 -32.77
C LYS A 47 -0.29 -0.50 -32.03
N MET A 48 -0.52 -0.05 -30.81
CA MET A 48 0.54 0.53 -29.97
C MET A 48 1.61 -0.53 -29.60
N LYS A 49 1.21 -1.75 -29.25
CA LYS A 49 2.16 -2.84 -29.00
C LYS A 49 3.06 -3.11 -30.22
N LEU A 50 2.46 -3.17 -31.40
CA LEU A 50 3.20 -3.39 -32.65
C LEU A 50 4.18 -2.24 -32.92
N ARG A 51 3.72 -1.00 -32.82
CA ARG A 51 4.55 0.19 -33.06
C ARG A 51 5.78 0.23 -32.13
N VAL A 52 5.59 0.09 -30.83
CA VAL A 52 6.69 0.16 -29.86
C VAL A 52 7.67 -1.00 -30.06
N LYS A 53 7.18 -2.21 -30.41
CA LYS A 53 8.05 -3.33 -30.75
C LYS A 53 8.91 -3.05 -31.98
N THR A 54 8.34 -2.36 -32.98
CA THR A 54 9.04 -2.07 -34.25
C THR A 54 10.03 -0.91 -34.11
N GLU A 55 9.65 0.14 -33.38
CA GLU A 55 10.44 1.38 -33.25
C GLU A 55 11.50 1.31 -32.15
N ASP A 56 11.12 0.76 -30.98
CA ASP A 56 11.96 0.78 -29.76
C ASP A 56 12.59 -0.61 -29.46
N GLY A 57 12.20 -1.67 -30.18
CA GLY A 57 12.55 -3.03 -29.85
C GLY A 57 11.99 -3.55 -28.52
N ALA A 58 11.18 -2.72 -27.83
CA ALA A 58 10.61 -3.03 -26.52
C ALA A 58 9.25 -3.70 -26.66
N GLU A 59 9.01 -4.73 -25.86
CA GLU A 59 7.73 -5.45 -25.85
C GLU A 59 6.89 -5.02 -24.65
N LEU A 60 5.95 -4.07 -24.86
CA LEU A 60 5.08 -3.53 -23.79
C LEU A 60 4.17 -4.58 -23.14
N SER A 61 3.97 -5.72 -23.79
CA SER A 61 3.12 -6.80 -23.28
C SER A 61 3.85 -7.82 -22.41
N THR A 62 5.18 -7.76 -22.30
CA THR A 62 5.98 -8.74 -21.54
C THR A 62 5.51 -8.83 -20.07
N ASP A 63 5.16 -7.69 -19.46
CA ASP A 63 4.72 -7.61 -18.07
C ASP A 63 3.19 -7.61 -17.92
N CYS A 64 2.45 -7.88 -19.01
CA CYS A 64 1.00 -7.96 -18.96
C CYS A 64 0.56 -9.41 -18.74
N ARG A 65 -0.47 -9.59 -17.90
CA ARG A 65 -1.16 -10.87 -17.72
C ARG A 65 -2.61 -10.75 -18.17
N GLN A 66 -3.16 -11.83 -18.69
CA GLN A 66 -4.56 -11.86 -19.10
C GLN A 66 -5.45 -12.39 -18.00
N PHE A 67 -6.47 -11.61 -17.66
CA PHE A 67 -7.49 -11.98 -16.70
C PHE A 67 -8.90 -11.87 -17.31
N LYS A 68 -9.82 -12.73 -16.86
CA LYS A 68 -11.23 -12.60 -17.23
C LYS A 68 -11.85 -11.46 -16.43
N LEU A 69 -12.19 -10.36 -17.10
CA LEU A 69 -12.87 -9.23 -16.51
C LEU A 69 -14.28 -9.05 -17.10
N PRO A 70 -15.25 -8.58 -16.30
CA PRO A 70 -16.58 -8.29 -16.79
C PRO A 70 -16.55 -7.17 -17.83
N ALA A 71 -17.19 -7.40 -18.98
CA ALA A 71 -17.38 -6.37 -20.02
C ALA A 71 -18.73 -5.65 -19.82
N ALA A 72 -18.94 -4.56 -20.57
CA ALA A 72 -20.18 -3.76 -20.48
C ALA A 72 -21.45 -4.58 -20.80
N ASP A 73 -21.34 -5.66 -21.58
CA ASP A 73 -22.41 -6.59 -21.90
C ASP A 73 -22.63 -7.69 -20.83
N GLY A 74 -21.90 -7.62 -19.71
CA GLY A 74 -21.95 -8.58 -18.61
C GLY A 74 -21.18 -9.88 -18.85
N LYS A 75 -20.58 -10.07 -20.04
CA LYS A 75 -19.78 -11.26 -20.34
C LYS A 75 -18.36 -11.12 -19.80
N GLN A 76 -17.80 -12.24 -19.36
CA GLN A 76 -16.39 -12.32 -18.98
C GLN A 76 -15.48 -12.39 -20.21
N ARG A 77 -14.55 -11.47 -20.34
CA ARG A 77 -13.61 -11.42 -21.47
C ARG A 77 -12.17 -11.39 -21.00
N LEU A 78 -11.30 -12.12 -21.67
CA LEU A 78 -9.87 -12.02 -21.47
C LEU A 78 -9.41 -10.58 -21.78
N THR A 79 -8.74 -9.96 -20.81
CA THR A 79 -8.31 -8.57 -20.86
C THR A 79 -6.88 -8.48 -20.38
N ASP A 80 -6.02 -7.79 -21.16
CA ASP A 80 -4.66 -7.52 -20.75
C ASP A 80 -4.68 -6.61 -19.52
N CYS A 81 -4.03 -7.05 -18.45
CA CYS A 81 -3.86 -6.31 -17.22
C CYS A 81 -2.37 -6.15 -16.92
N ALA A 82 -2.03 -5.03 -16.32
CA ALA A 82 -0.68 -4.69 -15.94
C ALA A 82 -0.62 -4.21 -14.49
N THR A 83 0.54 -4.35 -13.88
CA THR A 83 0.83 -3.75 -12.57
C THR A 83 0.90 -2.23 -12.68
N ALA A 84 0.90 -1.52 -11.55
CA ALA A 84 1.05 -0.06 -11.57
C ALA A 84 2.35 0.38 -12.26
N GLU A 85 3.46 -0.32 -12.02
CA GLU A 85 4.76 -0.04 -12.66
C GLU A 85 4.67 -0.19 -14.18
N SER A 86 4.18 -1.32 -14.66
CA SER A 86 4.03 -1.57 -16.09
C SER A 86 3.06 -0.60 -16.76
N LEU A 87 2.00 -0.17 -16.05
CA LEU A 87 1.09 0.87 -16.55
C LEU A 87 1.79 2.22 -16.72
N LEU A 88 2.63 2.62 -15.77
CA LEU A 88 3.40 3.86 -15.89
C LEU A 88 4.34 3.83 -17.11
N ARG A 89 4.92 2.66 -17.43
CA ARG A 89 5.71 2.48 -18.65
C ARG A 89 4.85 2.55 -19.92
N ILE A 90 3.68 1.91 -19.91
CA ILE A 90 2.72 1.95 -21.03
C ILE A 90 2.26 3.39 -21.30
N VAL A 91 1.92 4.16 -20.26
CA VAL A 91 1.47 5.56 -20.38
C VAL A 91 2.50 6.45 -21.07
N GLN A 92 3.79 6.22 -20.85
CA GLN A 92 4.87 6.97 -21.50
C GLN A 92 4.84 6.79 -23.02
N SER A 93 4.41 5.64 -23.52
CA SER A 93 4.32 5.32 -24.94
C SER A 93 3.02 5.79 -25.62
N ILE A 94 2.06 6.35 -24.86
CA ILE A 94 0.80 6.88 -25.41
C ILE A 94 1.01 8.32 -25.91
N PRO A 95 0.93 8.60 -27.24
CA PRO A 95 1.04 9.94 -27.80
C PRO A 95 -0.30 10.69 -27.70
N SER A 96 -0.72 11.01 -26.47
CA SER A 96 -1.97 11.72 -26.24
C SER A 96 -1.75 12.92 -25.30
N PRO A 97 -2.38 14.08 -25.59
CA PRO A 97 -2.36 15.22 -24.68
C PRO A 97 -2.89 14.89 -23.27
N LYS A 98 -3.83 13.96 -23.15
CA LYS A 98 -4.35 13.49 -21.85
C LYS A 98 -3.33 12.68 -21.04
N ALA A 99 -2.33 12.07 -21.68
CA ALA A 99 -1.24 11.39 -21.00
C ALA A 99 -0.15 12.36 -20.50
N GLU A 100 -0.08 13.57 -21.02
CA GLU A 100 0.97 14.55 -20.74
C GLU A 100 1.07 14.93 -19.25
N PRO A 101 -0.03 15.16 -18.50
CA PRO A 101 0.06 15.45 -17.07
C PRO A 101 0.74 14.32 -16.29
N ILE A 102 0.46 13.05 -16.64
CA ILE A 102 1.08 11.88 -15.99
C ILE A 102 2.57 11.79 -16.33
N LYS A 103 2.94 12.04 -17.61
CA LYS A 103 4.34 12.06 -18.04
C LYS A 103 5.15 13.12 -17.31
N ARG A 104 4.60 14.34 -17.14
CA ARG A 104 5.23 15.41 -16.36
C ARG A 104 5.35 15.07 -14.90
N TRP A 105 4.31 14.46 -14.32
CA TRP A 105 4.36 13.99 -12.94
C TRP A 105 5.46 12.93 -12.76
N LEU A 106 5.57 11.95 -13.67
CA LEU A 106 6.64 10.95 -13.66
C LEU A 106 8.05 11.57 -13.74
N ALA A 107 8.22 12.56 -14.64
CA ALA A 107 9.47 13.28 -14.75
C ALA A 107 9.82 14.02 -13.44
N LYS A 108 8.81 14.66 -12.82
CA LYS A 108 8.98 15.32 -11.51
C LYS A 108 9.38 14.32 -10.42
N VAL A 109 8.65 13.21 -10.27
CA VAL A 109 8.93 12.17 -9.28
C VAL A 109 10.31 11.56 -9.49
N GLY A 110 10.70 11.29 -10.74
CA GLY A 110 12.03 10.81 -11.07
C GLY A 110 13.14 11.80 -10.67
N TYR A 111 12.94 13.08 -10.95
CA TYR A 111 13.87 14.13 -10.57
C TYR A 111 13.98 14.30 -9.04
N GLU A 112 12.84 14.33 -8.34
CA GLU A 112 12.81 14.35 -6.86
C GLU A 112 13.57 13.16 -6.28
N ARG A 113 13.41 11.96 -6.86
CA ARG A 113 14.16 10.78 -6.41
C ARG A 113 15.67 10.90 -6.66
N MET A 114 16.09 11.50 -7.76
CA MET A 114 17.50 11.77 -8.02
C MET A 114 18.08 12.74 -6.98
N GLN A 115 17.33 13.78 -6.61
CA GLN A 115 17.72 14.72 -5.55
C GLN A 115 17.83 14.02 -4.18
N GLU A 116 16.91 13.13 -3.85
CA GLU A 116 16.96 12.34 -2.60
C GLU A 116 18.16 11.37 -2.54
N ILE A 117 18.62 10.88 -3.68
CA ILE A 117 19.86 10.07 -3.73
C ILE A 117 21.08 10.93 -3.40
N ALA A 118 21.10 12.18 -3.87
CA ALA A 118 22.18 13.13 -3.60
C ALA A 118 22.10 13.70 -2.17
N ASP A 119 20.90 13.91 -1.65
CA ASP A 119 20.61 14.44 -0.31
C ASP A 119 19.46 13.64 0.34
N PRO A 120 19.74 12.55 1.08
CA PRO A 120 18.74 11.71 1.71
C PRO A 120 17.84 12.44 2.73
N ALA A 121 18.24 13.60 3.25
CA ALA A 121 17.41 14.38 4.17
C ALA A 121 16.10 14.83 3.52
N GLN A 122 16.10 15.07 2.22
CA GLN A 122 14.88 15.46 1.47
C GLN A 122 13.78 14.39 1.51
N ALA A 123 14.12 13.10 1.58
CA ALA A 123 13.15 12.03 1.75
C ALA A 123 12.46 12.10 3.12
N LEU A 124 13.20 12.45 4.17
CA LEU A 124 12.65 12.64 5.51
C LEU A 124 11.73 13.86 5.57
N ASP A 125 12.13 14.97 4.95
CA ASP A 125 11.32 16.18 4.87
C ASP A 125 10.03 15.95 4.09
N ARG A 126 10.08 15.21 2.99
CA ARG A 126 8.89 14.82 2.22
C ARG A 126 7.95 13.93 3.04
N ALA A 127 8.49 12.97 3.80
CA ALA A 127 7.68 12.15 4.70
C ALA A 127 6.98 13.02 5.77
N ARG A 128 7.72 13.93 6.40
CA ARG A 128 7.19 14.89 7.38
C ARG A 128 6.06 15.73 6.77
N GLN A 129 6.29 16.35 5.61
CA GLN A 129 5.28 17.14 4.91
C GLN A 129 4.03 16.34 4.58
N THR A 130 4.18 15.09 4.15
CA THR A 130 3.04 14.21 3.85
C THR A 130 2.17 14.00 5.08
N TRP A 131 2.76 13.70 6.24
CA TRP A 131 2.01 13.53 7.48
C TRP A 131 1.39 14.85 7.99
N GLN A 132 2.07 15.98 7.81
CA GLN A 132 1.50 17.31 8.12
C GLN A 132 0.26 17.61 7.27
N GLN A 133 0.31 17.31 5.96
CA GLN A 133 -0.84 17.45 5.05
C GLN A 133 -2.00 16.53 5.43
N GLN A 134 -1.72 15.38 6.04
CA GLN A 134 -2.71 14.46 6.60
C GLN A 134 -3.25 14.91 7.97
N GLY A 135 -2.84 16.09 8.46
CA GLY A 135 -3.31 16.66 9.73
C GLY A 135 -2.64 16.07 10.97
N ARG A 136 -1.48 15.41 10.85
CA ARG A 136 -0.73 14.89 12.00
C ARG A 136 -0.06 16.01 12.76
N SER A 137 -0.08 15.93 14.11
CA SER A 137 0.65 16.86 14.96
C SER A 137 2.17 16.65 14.83
N GLU A 138 2.94 17.71 15.05
CA GLU A 138 4.41 17.62 15.05
C GLU A 138 4.92 16.58 16.05
N LYS A 139 4.31 16.50 17.23
CA LYS A 139 4.64 15.53 18.26
C LYS A 139 4.44 14.08 17.78
N TRP A 140 3.33 13.80 17.11
CA TRP A 140 3.06 12.51 16.50
C TRP A 140 4.10 12.17 15.42
N ILE A 141 4.46 13.14 14.57
CA ILE A 141 5.43 12.97 13.50
C ILE A 141 6.81 12.63 14.06
N GLN A 142 7.26 13.35 15.10
CA GLN A 142 8.53 13.06 15.78
C GLN A 142 8.54 11.65 16.36
N GLN A 143 7.46 11.22 16.99
CA GLN A 143 7.31 9.89 17.54
C GLN A 143 7.33 8.81 16.46
N ARG A 144 6.66 9.07 15.33
CA ARG A 144 6.63 8.15 14.18
C ARG A 144 8.01 7.99 13.52
N MET A 145 8.76 9.08 13.37
CA MET A 145 10.12 9.07 12.82
C MET A 145 11.10 8.36 13.77
N GLY A 146 11.06 8.65 15.06
CA GLY A 146 11.89 7.96 16.06
C GLY A 146 11.59 6.46 16.14
N GLY A 147 10.32 6.09 16.05
CA GLY A 147 9.92 4.67 15.97
C GLY A 147 10.46 3.98 14.71
N GLN A 148 10.58 4.68 13.59
CA GLN A 148 11.18 4.11 12.38
C GLN A 148 12.68 3.82 12.56
N GLU A 149 13.41 4.72 13.22
CA GLU A 149 14.83 4.51 13.53
C GLU A 149 15.02 3.31 14.47
N THR A 150 14.19 3.22 15.53
CA THR A 150 14.20 2.07 16.45
C THR A 150 13.98 0.75 15.70
N ARG A 151 13.03 0.76 14.77
CA ARG A 151 12.73 -0.38 13.91
C ARG A 151 13.93 -0.76 13.02
N ASN A 152 14.56 0.23 12.37
CA ASN A 152 15.69 0.00 11.49
C ASN A 152 16.83 -0.69 12.27
N LYS A 153 17.20 -0.17 13.42
CA LYS A 153 18.22 -0.78 14.29
C LYS A 153 17.93 -2.23 14.68
N LEU A 154 16.65 -2.56 14.92
CA LEU A 154 16.25 -3.94 15.20
C LEU A 154 16.39 -4.84 13.97
N THR A 155 15.96 -4.36 12.80
CA THR A 155 16.05 -5.13 11.55
C THR A 155 17.48 -5.29 11.06
N ASP A 156 18.34 -4.30 11.31
CA ASP A 156 19.78 -4.37 11.02
C ASP A 156 20.42 -5.47 11.89
N TYR A 157 20.12 -5.48 13.20
CA TYR A 157 20.55 -6.55 14.08
C TYR A 157 20.12 -7.94 13.57
N TRP A 158 18.86 -8.11 13.16
CA TRP A 158 18.38 -9.36 12.59
C TRP A 158 19.12 -9.77 11.32
N SER A 159 19.40 -8.81 10.44
CA SER A 159 20.15 -9.03 9.20
C SER A 159 21.56 -9.56 9.47
N GLU A 160 22.24 -8.99 10.47
CA GLU A 160 23.61 -9.36 10.85
C GLU A 160 23.68 -10.68 11.62
N HIS A 161 22.56 -11.14 12.22
CA HIS A 161 22.50 -12.29 13.10
C HIS A 161 21.67 -13.46 12.53
N GLY A 162 21.65 -13.61 11.21
CA GLY A 162 21.15 -14.81 10.54
C GLY A 162 19.63 -14.99 10.54
N VAL A 163 18.86 -13.92 10.67
CA VAL A 163 17.40 -13.93 10.45
C VAL A 163 17.12 -13.66 8.98
N GLU A 164 16.30 -14.48 8.34
CA GLU A 164 15.95 -14.37 6.93
C GLU A 164 15.03 -13.17 6.68
N LYS A 165 15.44 -12.26 5.77
CA LYS A 165 14.64 -11.10 5.39
C LYS A 165 13.36 -11.54 4.68
N GLY A 166 12.28 -10.85 4.98
CA GLY A 166 10.95 -11.13 4.44
C GLY A 166 10.11 -11.94 5.42
N ARG A 167 10.03 -13.26 5.26
CA ARG A 167 9.13 -14.12 6.05
C ARG A 167 9.43 -14.10 7.55
N GLU A 168 10.68 -14.30 7.96
CA GLU A 168 11.04 -14.35 9.37
C GLU A 168 10.92 -12.97 10.04
N TYR A 169 11.27 -11.89 9.33
CA TYR A 169 11.03 -10.53 9.80
C TYR A 169 9.55 -10.25 10.04
N ALA A 170 8.68 -10.71 9.16
CA ALA A 170 7.23 -10.56 9.32
C ALA A 170 6.72 -11.33 10.55
N ILE A 171 7.21 -12.56 10.76
CA ILE A 171 6.84 -13.40 11.92
C ILE A 171 7.30 -12.74 13.22
N LEU A 172 8.58 -12.30 13.31
CA LEU A 172 9.13 -11.66 14.51
C LEU A 172 8.41 -10.32 14.79
N THR A 173 8.15 -9.53 13.77
CA THR A 173 7.38 -8.29 13.91
C THR A 173 6.00 -8.54 14.46
N ASN A 174 5.29 -9.52 13.90
CA ASN A 174 3.95 -9.87 14.37
C ASN A 174 3.99 -10.39 15.82
N LEU A 175 5.01 -11.18 16.17
CA LEU A 175 5.20 -11.71 17.52
C LEU A 175 5.43 -10.58 18.54
N ILE A 176 6.29 -9.62 18.25
CA ILE A 176 6.51 -8.43 19.08
C ILE A 176 5.18 -7.69 19.25
N HIS A 177 4.52 -7.41 18.12
CA HIS A 177 3.28 -6.65 18.10
C HIS A 177 2.19 -7.34 18.92
N GLN A 178 1.94 -8.63 18.69
CA GLN A 178 0.94 -9.40 19.39
C GLN A 178 1.25 -9.51 20.90
N THR A 179 2.52 -9.61 21.27
CA THR A 179 2.91 -9.73 22.67
C THR A 179 2.60 -8.46 23.45
N TRP A 180 2.88 -7.26 22.88
CA TRP A 180 2.63 -6.01 23.60
C TRP A 180 1.18 -5.53 23.49
N SER A 181 0.55 -5.68 22.31
CA SER A 181 -0.80 -5.13 22.06
C SER A 181 -1.93 -6.09 22.44
N GLY A 182 -1.67 -7.40 22.41
CA GLY A 182 -2.68 -8.45 22.53
C GLY A 182 -3.33 -8.84 21.20
N LEU A 183 -3.04 -8.13 20.11
CA LEU A 183 -3.59 -8.35 18.77
C LEU A 183 -2.45 -8.65 17.79
N SER A 184 -2.67 -9.55 16.84
CA SER A 184 -1.80 -9.64 15.67
C SER A 184 -1.86 -8.34 14.84
N VAL A 185 -0.89 -8.11 13.98
CA VAL A 185 -0.90 -6.97 13.06
C VAL A 185 -2.16 -6.96 12.18
N ALA A 186 -2.62 -8.14 11.74
CA ALA A 186 -3.83 -8.28 10.93
C ALA A 186 -5.10 -7.93 11.72
N GLU A 187 -5.26 -8.46 12.93
CA GLU A 187 -6.40 -8.15 13.81
C GLU A 187 -6.42 -6.66 14.20
N HIS A 188 -5.26 -6.06 14.46
CA HIS A 188 -5.19 -4.64 14.78
C HIS A 188 -5.55 -3.76 13.57
N LYS A 189 -5.13 -4.14 12.35
CA LYS A 189 -5.60 -3.49 11.12
C LYS A 189 -7.10 -3.62 10.95
N GLU A 190 -7.66 -4.79 11.16
CA GLU A 190 -9.10 -5.02 11.07
C GLU A 190 -9.87 -4.19 12.10
N ALA A 191 -9.42 -4.15 13.35
CA ALA A 191 -10.01 -3.32 14.41
C ALA A 191 -10.03 -1.83 14.05
N LYS A 192 -9.03 -1.35 13.29
CA LYS A 192 -8.96 0.03 12.78
C LYS A 192 -9.63 0.23 11.42
N GLY A 193 -10.27 -0.78 10.82
CA GLY A 193 -10.91 -0.71 9.50
C GLY A 193 -9.92 -0.54 8.34
N LEU A 194 -8.67 -0.99 8.51
CA LEU A 194 -7.60 -0.86 7.51
C LEU A 194 -7.53 -2.11 6.64
N SER A 195 -7.37 -1.94 5.32
CA SER A 195 -7.13 -3.04 4.37
C SER A 195 -5.63 -3.21 4.06
N SER A 196 -5.09 -2.32 3.21
CA SER A 196 -3.71 -2.36 2.71
C SER A 196 -2.80 -1.30 3.31
N HIS A 197 -3.30 -0.48 4.24
CA HIS A 197 -2.57 0.64 4.82
C HIS A 197 -1.47 0.17 5.79
N ASN A 198 -0.45 1.01 5.97
CA ASN A 198 0.54 0.80 7.01
C ASN A 198 -0.11 1.06 8.38
N LEU A 199 -0.15 0.04 9.24
CA LEU A 199 -0.78 0.14 10.55
C LEU A 199 -0.22 1.29 11.39
N ARG A 200 1.12 1.52 11.36
CA ARG A 200 1.76 2.57 12.17
C ARG A 200 1.32 3.98 11.81
N ASP A 201 0.94 4.21 10.55
CA ASP A 201 0.44 5.53 10.12
C ASP A 201 -0.98 5.82 10.65
N HIS A 202 -1.64 4.79 11.19
CA HIS A 202 -2.98 4.86 11.79
C HIS A 202 -2.99 4.61 13.31
N MET A 203 -1.82 4.49 13.92
CA MET A 203 -1.66 4.38 15.38
C MET A 203 -1.76 5.74 16.06
N SER A 204 -2.26 5.75 17.30
CA SER A 204 -2.16 6.88 18.21
C SER A 204 -0.70 7.09 18.63
N GLU A 205 -0.40 8.24 19.26
CA GLU A 205 0.92 8.51 19.83
C GLU A 205 1.31 7.45 20.87
N ALA A 206 0.39 7.06 21.75
CA ALA A 206 0.63 6.04 22.76
C ALA A 206 0.94 4.67 22.12
N GLU A 207 0.16 4.25 21.11
CA GLU A 207 0.42 3.01 20.39
C GLU A 207 1.80 3.00 19.73
N LEU A 208 2.25 4.14 19.17
CA LEU A 208 3.59 4.28 18.58
C LEU A 208 4.68 4.16 19.65
N ILE A 209 4.50 4.78 20.83
CA ILE A 209 5.46 4.69 21.93
C ILE A 209 5.61 3.25 22.41
N PHE A 210 4.51 2.54 22.67
CA PHE A 210 4.58 1.14 23.12
C PHE A 210 5.13 0.20 22.05
N THR A 211 4.86 0.47 20.77
CA THR A 211 5.51 -0.27 19.66
C THR A 211 7.02 -0.06 19.69
N ALA A 212 7.48 1.19 19.80
CA ALA A 212 8.91 1.51 19.85
C ALA A 212 9.58 0.94 21.09
N LEU A 213 8.92 0.95 22.26
CA LEU A 213 9.43 0.34 23.49
C LEU A 213 9.60 -1.18 23.35
N ALA A 214 8.61 -1.85 22.73
CA ALA A 214 8.69 -3.30 22.48
C ALA A 214 9.85 -3.65 21.53
N GLU A 215 10.04 -2.88 20.48
CA GLU A 215 11.12 -3.08 19.49
C GLU A 215 12.50 -2.78 20.09
N LEU A 216 12.63 -1.68 20.85
CA LEU A 216 13.85 -1.32 21.56
C LEU A 216 14.24 -2.41 22.57
N SER A 217 13.30 -2.82 23.41
CA SER A 217 13.52 -3.85 24.43
C SER A 217 13.90 -5.18 23.78
N THR A 218 13.24 -5.57 22.69
CA THR A 218 13.59 -6.76 21.92
C THR A 218 15.03 -6.70 21.44
N ARG A 219 15.45 -5.60 20.82
CA ARG A 219 16.80 -5.42 20.32
C ARG A 219 17.85 -5.51 21.44
N GLN A 220 17.66 -4.76 22.53
CA GLN A 220 18.61 -4.77 23.65
C GLN A 220 18.75 -6.14 24.31
N ILE A 221 17.64 -6.91 24.41
CA ILE A 221 17.67 -8.28 24.92
C ILE A 221 18.43 -9.20 23.96
N ALA A 222 18.14 -9.10 22.65
CA ALA A 222 18.80 -9.87 21.61
C ALA A 222 20.31 -9.59 21.59
N GLU A 223 20.73 -8.32 21.61
CA GLU A 223 22.13 -7.89 21.72
C GLU A 223 22.83 -8.46 22.96
N ARG A 224 22.18 -8.36 24.13
CA ARG A 224 22.73 -8.89 25.37
C ARG A 224 22.91 -10.40 25.37
N GLN A 225 21.99 -11.12 24.70
CA GLN A 225 22.00 -12.58 24.60
C GLN A 225 22.81 -13.08 23.41
N GLN A 226 23.28 -12.18 22.54
CA GLN A 226 23.90 -12.50 21.25
C GLN A 226 23.04 -13.45 20.41
N ALA A 227 21.72 -13.19 20.40
CA ALA A 227 20.71 -14.03 19.77
C ALA A 227 20.92 -14.15 18.27
N THR A 228 21.00 -15.38 17.76
CA THR A 228 21.19 -15.69 16.34
C THR A 228 20.01 -16.51 15.79
N GLY A 229 19.71 -16.29 14.51
CA GLY A 229 18.62 -17.00 13.82
C GLY A 229 17.24 -16.72 14.39
N MET A 230 16.24 -17.40 13.83
CA MET A 230 14.82 -17.18 14.14
C MET A 230 14.44 -17.51 15.58
N ALA A 231 14.90 -18.63 16.11
CA ALA A 231 14.40 -19.17 17.40
C ALA A 231 14.80 -18.31 18.60
N GLU A 232 16.08 -17.87 18.64
CA GLU A 232 16.60 -17.03 19.73
C GLU A 232 16.01 -15.62 19.65
N ASN A 233 15.93 -15.06 18.44
CA ASN A 233 15.28 -13.76 18.22
C ASN A 233 13.78 -13.78 18.54
N ALA A 234 13.07 -14.90 18.34
CA ALA A 234 11.68 -15.06 18.78
C ALA A 234 11.56 -15.05 20.32
N THR A 235 12.55 -15.61 21.01
CA THR A 235 12.60 -15.55 22.48
C THR A 235 12.82 -14.11 22.97
N ALA A 236 13.76 -13.39 22.38
CA ALA A 236 14.00 -11.97 22.66
C ALA A 236 12.77 -11.11 22.34
N ALA A 237 12.09 -11.39 21.21
CA ALA A 237 10.86 -10.71 20.79
C ALA A 237 9.73 -10.85 21.81
N LYS A 238 9.50 -12.05 22.34
CA LYS A 238 8.53 -12.29 23.41
C LYS A 238 8.91 -11.57 24.72
N ALA A 239 10.20 -11.55 25.06
CA ALA A 239 10.68 -10.90 26.27
C ALA A 239 10.51 -9.37 26.16
N GLY A 240 10.95 -8.75 25.04
CA GLY A 240 10.80 -7.33 24.79
C GLY A 240 9.34 -6.88 24.69
N GLY A 241 8.51 -7.65 24.00
CA GLY A 241 7.07 -7.42 23.93
C GLY A 241 6.38 -7.47 25.31
N ARG A 242 6.80 -8.36 26.21
CA ARG A 242 6.28 -8.42 27.59
C ARG A 242 6.62 -7.21 28.43
N ILE A 243 7.80 -6.60 28.25
CA ILE A 243 8.16 -5.34 28.92
C ILE A 243 7.17 -4.25 28.54
N ALA A 244 6.94 -4.06 27.25
CA ALA A 244 5.99 -3.06 26.77
C ALA A 244 4.54 -3.38 27.20
N LYS A 245 4.13 -4.66 27.18
CA LYS A 245 2.83 -5.09 27.68
C LYS A 245 2.60 -4.70 29.14
N ASN A 246 3.57 -5.01 30.01
CA ASN A 246 3.46 -4.71 31.45
C ASN A 246 3.36 -3.20 31.68
N ALA A 247 4.20 -2.41 31.00
CA ALA A 247 4.15 -0.97 31.08
C ALA A 247 2.80 -0.40 30.56
N ARG A 248 2.28 -0.94 29.45
CA ARG A 248 0.96 -0.60 28.94
C ARG A 248 -0.15 -0.88 29.95
N GLN A 249 -0.17 -2.08 30.52
CA GLN A 249 -1.19 -2.45 31.50
C GLN A 249 -1.16 -1.55 32.72
N GLN A 250 0.02 -1.24 33.24
CA GLN A 250 0.15 -0.29 34.37
C GLN A 250 -0.39 1.11 34.01
N LEU A 251 -0.15 1.58 32.78
CA LEU A 251 -0.70 2.87 32.32
C LEU A 251 -2.23 2.81 32.22
N GLU A 252 -2.78 1.73 31.63
CA GLU A 252 -4.23 1.53 31.47
C GLU A 252 -4.92 1.44 32.85
N ASP A 253 -4.31 0.74 33.82
CA ASP A 253 -4.83 0.65 35.20
C ASP A 253 -4.86 2.00 35.91
N GLN A 254 -3.87 2.88 35.67
CA GLN A 254 -3.80 4.21 36.29
C GLN A 254 -4.70 5.23 35.61
N THR A 255 -4.92 5.11 34.32
CA THR A 255 -5.67 6.11 33.54
C THR A 255 -7.12 5.72 33.27
N GLY A 256 -7.46 4.45 33.41
CA GLY A 256 -8.77 3.91 33.06
C GLY A 256 -9.05 3.89 31.53
N HIS A 257 -8.03 4.13 30.70
CA HIS A 257 -8.18 4.20 29.25
C HIS A 257 -7.30 3.17 28.56
N SER A 258 -7.86 2.46 27.56
CA SER A 258 -7.08 1.53 26.75
C SER A 258 -6.13 2.30 25.82
N VAL A 259 -4.89 1.83 25.73
CA VAL A 259 -3.89 2.31 24.78
C VAL A 259 -4.19 1.81 23.37
N VAL A 260 -4.59 0.54 23.24
CA VAL A 260 -4.94 -0.06 21.95
C VAL A 260 -6.38 0.30 21.61
N THR A 261 -6.58 1.00 20.50
CA THR A 261 -7.88 1.54 20.12
C THR A 261 -8.25 1.24 18.67
N ALA A 262 -9.55 1.28 18.36
CA ALA A 262 -10.05 1.21 16.99
C ALA A 262 -9.93 2.52 16.20
N ALA A 263 -9.50 3.62 16.84
CA ALA A 263 -9.34 4.90 16.18
C ALA A 263 -8.33 4.80 15.03
N ASN A 264 -8.68 5.38 13.89
CA ASN A 264 -7.81 5.45 12.72
C ASN A 264 -7.76 6.90 12.18
N TYR A 265 -6.95 7.11 11.16
CA TYR A 265 -6.77 8.42 10.52
C TYR A 265 -7.00 8.30 9.00
N LEU A 266 -7.94 7.45 8.61
CA LEU A 266 -8.42 7.45 7.23
C LEU A 266 -9.18 8.78 6.99
N PRO A 267 -9.05 9.38 5.80
CA PRO A 267 -9.95 10.45 5.42
C PRO A 267 -11.39 9.92 5.52
N PRO A 268 -12.37 10.77 5.89
CA PRO A 268 -13.76 10.36 5.89
C PRO A 268 -14.09 9.80 4.50
N PRO A 269 -14.90 8.73 4.42
CA PRO A 269 -15.30 8.18 3.13
C PRO A 269 -15.94 9.32 2.32
N ASP A 270 -15.36 9.64 1.16
CA ASP A 270 -15.92 10.65 0.27
C ASP A 270 -17.37 10.30 -0.03
N ALA A 271 -18.27 11.26 0.14
CA ALA A 271 -19.68 11.10 -0.17
C ALA A 271 -19.91 10.73 -1.67
N SER A 272 -18.88 10.86 -2.50
CA SER A 272 -18.84 10.44 -3.91
C SER A 272 -18.57 8.95 -4.13
N SER A 273 -18.18 8.20 -3.09
CA SER A 273 -17.89 6.75 -3.18
C SER A 273 -19.10 5.84 -2.91
N SER A 274 -20.29 6.39 -2.79
CA SER A 274 -21.52 5.60 -2.76
C SER A 274 -21.64 4.78 -4.04
N PRO A 275 -21.97 3.48 -3.98
CA PRO A 275 -22.18 2.68 -5.18
C PRO A 275 -23.26 3.34 -6.05
N LEU A 276 -22.94 3.57 -7.32
CA LEU A 276 -23.91 4.04 -8.29
C LEU A 276 -25.16 3.13 -8.23
N PRO A 277 -26.38 3.70 -8.12
CA PRO A 277 -27.59 2.91 -8.17
C PRO A 277 -27.65 2.13 -9.49
N PRO A 278 -28.18 0.89 -9.49
CA PRO A 278 -28.23 0.08 -10.70
C PRO A 278 -28.99 0.84 -11.80
N ALA A 279 -28.40 0.87 -12.99
CA ALA A 279 -28.98 1.55 -14.14
C ALA A 279 -30.43 1.13 -14.35
N ARG A 280 -31.35 2.09 -14.28
CA ARG A 280 -32.76 1.88 -14.59
C ARG A 280 -32.89 1.32 -16.01
N ARG A 281 -33.32 0.09 -16.14
CA ARG A 281 -33.73 -0.48 -17.44
C ARG A 281 -34.79 0.43 -18.04
N SER A 282 -34.52 1.07 -19.15
CA SER A 282 -35.51 1.77 -19.97
C SER A 282 -36.53 0.74 -20.46
N ARG A 283 -37.76 0.89 -20.02
CA ARG A 283 -38.90 0.13 -20.59
C ARG A 283 -39.04 0.56 -22.06
N SER A 284 -38.67 -0.32 -22.96
CA SER A 284 -39.04 -0.21 -24.37
C SER A 284 -40.57 -0.27 -24.47
N THR A 285 -41.21 0.84 -24.77
CA THR A 285 -42.59 0.90 -25.20
C THR A 285 -42.68 0.34 -26.62
N LYS A 286 -43.05 -0.94 -26.74
CA LYS A 286 -43.53 -1.49 -28.01
C LYS A 286 -44.78 -0.75 -28.39
N LYS A 287 -44.76 0.10 -29.41
CA LYS A 287 -45.94 0.46 -30.20
C LYS A 287 -46.35 -0.76 -31.01
N LYS A 288 -47.59 -1.22 -30.85
CA LYS A 288 -48.26 -2.15 -31.72
C LYS A 288 -49.09 -1.35 -32.75
N PRO A 289 -49.34 -1.98 -33.90
CA PRO A 289 -49.72 -1.34 -35.17
C PRO A 289 -51.02 -0.59 -35.18
#